data_454c24ec84bbc3aa69379e58c6ed4551
#
_entry.id   454c24ec84bbc3aa69379e58c6ed4551
#
_cell.length_a   1.000
_cell.length_b   1.000
_cell.length_c   1.000
_cell.angle_alpha   90.00
_cell.angle_beta   90.00
_cell.angle_gamma   90.00
#
_symmetry.space_group_name_H-M   'P 1'
#
loop_
_entity.id
_entity.type
_entity.pdbx_description
1 polymer ?
#
loop_
_entity_poly.entity_id
_entity_poly.type
_entity_poly.pdbx_seq_one_letter_code
_entity_poly.pdbx_strand_id
1 'polypeptide(L)'
;FIFLSMSYCFSYKGQLWLDTNYIDKSDNFWYFGYISELSLKGNNNFDFEWSRKLLSENHSLSSANKNENYRLWIRYTQPTYDFRIGLQKISFGSASLLRPLNWFDTIDFASTTGQTSGVKAARLQFYLLNNSLLSLWCIDDNQISCGGRLELLNKIGNFGITYFNDENNNQHEVFKVPRIIENQPSLPFPGSNHRIGLDYRYDGILGLWFEGASIMSSTKNINMNRFDVLTLGGDYTFDIFNGLLLSSESMYFSIISEESTEGTDENPWILNQTTSSLIASTPIGMLNDIMLISIKDWETKDSYSLIRWATNFDYLSINCLLSINPSPVQDSFKLMLIYNH
;
A
#
# COMPACT_ATOMS: atom_id res chain seq x y z
N PHE A 1 -4.15 26.09 41.63
CA PHE A 1 -4.74 25.47 40.41
C PHE A 1 -4.40 26.37 39.23
N ILE A 2 -3.31 26.04 38.51
CA ILE A 2 -2.98 26.68 37.27
C ILE A 2 -3.82 25.98 36.20
N PHE A 3 -4.93 26.59 35.79
CA PHE A 3 -5.62 26.25 34.55
C PHE A 3 -4.72 26.72 33.42
N LEU A 4 -3.84 25.85 32.92
CA LEU A 4 -3.26 25.99 31.59
C LEU A 4 -4.45 25.96 30.63
N SER A 5 -4.77 27.08 30.01
CA SER A 5 -5.69 27.16 28.88
C SER A 5 -5.03 26.43 27.69
N MET A 6 -5.18 25.12 27.64
CA MET A 6 -4.79 24.32 26.48
C MET A 6 -5.80 24.58 25.38
N SER A 7 -5.44 25.36 24.40
CA SER A 7 -6.23 25.49 23.18
C SER A 7 -6.02 24.21 22.36
N TYR A 8 -6.99 23.31 22.41
CA TYR A 8 -7.03 22.14 21.55
C TYR A 8 -7.80 22.50 20.27
N CYS A 9 -7.21 22.19 19.11
CA CYS A 9 -7.95 22.19 17.86
C CYS A 9 -8.52 20.78 17.68
N PHE A 10 -9.84 20.69 17.77
CA PHE A 10 -10.61 19.46 17.57
C PHE A 10 -11.08 19.41 16.13
N SER A 11 -10.86 18.32 15.43
CA SER A 11 -11.40 18.06 14.11
C SER A 11 -12.09 16.70 14.10
N TYR A 12 -13.33 16.70 13.61
CA TYR A 12 -14.07 15.48 13.33
C TYR A 12 -14.37 15.42 11.83
N LYS A 13 -14.05 14.28 11.21
CA LYS A 13 -14.32 14.02 9.80
C LYS A 13 -14.90 12.62 9.67
N GLY A 14 -15.58 12.37 8.58
CA GLY A 14 -16.07 11.04 8.29
C GLY A 14 -16.16 10.80 6.79
N GLN A 15 -16.05 9.52 6.43
CA GLN A 15 -16.24 9.04 5.08
C GLN A 15 -17.21 7.87 5.12
N LEU A 16 -18.34 8.02 4.45
CA LEU A 16 -19.36 7.01 4.30
C LEU A 16 -19.37 6.56 2.84
N TRP A 17 -19.47 5.25 2.60
CA TRP A 17 -19.55 4.74 1.22
C TRP A 17 -20.53 3.59 1.08
N LEU A 18 -21.10 3.52 -0.10
CA LEU A 18 -21.85 2.39 -0.61
C LEU A 18 -21.15 1.90 -1.87
N ASP A 19 -20.85 0.62 -1.91
CA ASP A 19 -20.16 -0.03 -2.98
C ASP A 19 -21.00 -1.22 -3.46
N THR A 20 -21.31 -1.28 -4.75
CA THR A 20 -22.05 -2.38 -5.36
C THR A 20 -21.14 -3.03 -6.39
N ASN A 21 -20.99 -4.35 -6.30
CA ASN A 21 -20.20 -5.11 -7.25
C ASN A 21 -21.10 -6.09 -8.02
N TYR A 22 -21.04 -5.97 -9.34
CA TYR A 22 -21.69 -6.85 -10.28
C TYR A 22 -20.62 -7.70 -10.97
N ILE A 23 -20.73 -9.03 -10.84
CA ILE A 23 -19.84 -10.00 -11.46
C ILE A 23 -20.68 -10.85 -12.41
N ASP A 24 -20.21 -11.05 -13.65
CA ASP A 24 -20.92 -11.89 -14.63
C ASP A 24 -21.08 -13.33 -14.09
N LYS A 25 -22.32 -13.84 -14.15
CA LYS A 25 -22.69 -15.21 -13.72
C LYS A 25 -22.45 -15.55 -12.24
N SER A 26 -22.23 -14.57 -11.38
CA SER A 26 -22.10 -14.76 -9.93
C SER A 26 -23.08 -13.87 -9.16
N ASP A 27 -23.12 -14.07 -7.84
CA ASP A 27 -23.98 -13.28 -6.98
C ASP A 27 -23.49 -11.83 -6.86
N ASN A 28 -24.41 -10.90 -7.04
CA ASN A 28 -24.16 -9.50 -6.76
C ASN A 28 -24.01 -9.29 -5.26
N PHE A 29 -23.09 -8.44 -4.87
CA PHE A 29 -22.90 -8.08 -3.48
C PHE A 29 -22.74 -6.58 -3.32
N TRP A 30 -23.01 -6.11 -2.12
CA TRP A 30 -22.81 -4.71 -1.78
C TRP A 30 -22.13 -4.56 -0.43
N TYR A 31 -21.37 -3.50 -0.32
CA TYR A 31 -20.68 -3.09 0.89
C TYR A 31 -21.17 -1.73 1.32
N PHE A 32 -21.46 -1.60 2.59
CA PHE A 32 -21.69 -0.32 3.22
C PHE A 32 -20.63 -0.10 4.27
N GLY A 33 -19.96 1.04 4.21
CA GLY A 33 -18.89 1.32 5.15
C GLY A 33 -18.90 2.74 5.65
N TYR A 34 -18.34 2.93 6.84
CA TYR A 34 -18.14 4.23 7.45
C TYR A 34 -16.82 4.26 8.20
N ILE A 35 -16.01 5.30 7.94
CA ILE A 35 -14.86 5.63 8.75
C ILE A 35 -15.11 6.97 9.43
N SER A 36 -15.07 6.97 10.76
CA SER A 36 -15.02 8.18 11.56
C SER A 36 -13.58 8.49 11.93
N GLU A 37 -13.17 9.74 11.85
CA GLU A 37 -11.86 10.23 12.25
C GLU A 37 -12.02 11.37 13.24
N LEU A 38 -11.38 11.20 14.39
CA LEU A 38 -11.27 12.19 15.43
C LEU A 38 -9.81 12.59 15.58
N SER A 39 -9.48 13.84 15.37
CA SER A 39 -8.11 14.33 15.57
C SER A 39 -8.09 15.49 16.55
N LEU A 40 -7.07 15.46 17.43
CA LEU A 40 -6.80 16.49 18.42
C LEU A 40 -5.37 17.00 18.18
N LYS A 41 -5.23 18.29 17.96
CA LYS A 41 -3.94 18.98 17.93
C LYS A 41 -3.80 19.83 19.17
N GLY A 42 -2.82 19.50 20.00
CA GLY A 42 -2.53 20.24 21.24
C GLY A 42 -1.45 21.30 21.01
N ASN A 43 -1.52 22.38 21.79
CA ASN A 43 -0.52 23.46 21.73
C ASN A 43 0.89 23.03 22.19
N ASN A 44 1.03 21.85 22.80
CA ASN A 44 2.26 21.34 23.43
C ASN A 44 2.94 20.26 22.60
N ASN A 45 2.96 20.39 21.28
CA ASN A 45 3.64 19.44 20.38
C ASN A 45 3.04 18.01 20.38
N PHE A 46 1.87 17.80 20.97
CA PHE A 46 1.18 16.54 20.98
C PHE A 46 -0.01 16.54 20.04
N ASP A 47 -0.06 15.49 19.20
CA ASP A 47 -1.20 15.20 18.34
C ASP A 47 -1.74 13.80 18.67
N PHE A 48 -3.04 13.65 18.51
CA PHE A 48 -3.75 12.39 18.68
C PHE A 48 -4.71 12.18 17.51
N GLU A 49 -4.81 10.95 17.03
CA GLU A 49 -5.80 10.55 16.05
C GLU A 49 -6.43 9.22 16.47
N TRP A 50 -7.73 9.19 16.39
CA TRP A 50 -8.51 7.97 16.51
C TRP A 50 -9.49 7.89 15.35
N SER A 51 -9.41 6.80 14.59
CA SER A 51 -10.38 6.50 13.55
C SER A 51 -10.85 5.05 13.64
N ARG A 52 -12.14 4.87 13.37
CA ARG A 52 -12.83 3.59 13.45
C ARG A 52 -13.51 3.28 12.13
N LYS A 53 -13.32 2.05 11.66
CA LYS A 53 -13.92 1.55 10.44
C LYS A 53 -15.03 0.59 10.78
N LEU A 54 -16.21 0.88 10.27
CA LEU A 54 -17.38 0.02 10.28
C LEU A 54 -17.60 -0.45 8.85
N LEU A 55 -17.74 -1.74 8.64
CA LEU A 55 -17.99 -2.33 7.33
C LEU A 55 -19.10 -3.37 7.48
N SER A 56 -20.13 -3.24 6.67
CA SER A 56 -21.20 -4.22 6.51
C SER A 56 -21.14 -4.78 5.10
N GLU A 57 -20.88 -6.07 5.01
CA GLU A 57 -20.83 -6.83 3.76
C GLU A 57 -22.11 -7.63 3.65
N ASN A 58 -22.77 -7.58 2.50
CA ASN A 58 -23.96 -8.38 2.23
C ASN A 58 -23.77 -9.15 0.92
N HIS A 59 -23.62 -10.45 1.07
CA HIS A 59 -23.65 -11.41 -0.03
C HIS A 59 -25.00 -12.12 -0.01
N SER A 60 -25.43 -12.68 -1.13
CA SER A 60 -26.72 -13.41 -1.23
C SER A 60 -26.85 -14.56 -0.21
N LEU A 61 -25.74 -15.13 0.25
CA LEU A 61 -25.69 -16.29 1.16
C LEU A 61 -25.18 -15.98 2.56
N SER A 62 -24.60 -14.78 2.81
CA SER A 62 -24.05 -14.42 4.11
C SER A 62 -23.97 -12.90 4.28
N SER A 63 -24.10 -12.44 5.52
CA SER A 63 -23.78 -11.08 5.88
C SER A 63 -22.70 -11.05 6.95
N ALA A 64 -21.71 -10.18 6.81
CA ALA A 64 -20.65 -10.00 7.78
C ALA A 64 -20.53 -8.53 8.16
N ASN A 65 -20.38 -8.28 9.46
CA ASN A 65 -20.12 -6.94 9.98
C ASN A 65 -18.74 -6.91 10.60
N LYS A 66 -17.89 -5.99 10.16
CA LYS A 66 -16.58 -5.74 10.74
C LYS A 66 -16.56 -4.38 11.41
N ASN A 67 -15.94 -4.34 12.57
CA ASN A 67 -15.79 -3.13 13.37
C ASN A 67 -14.40 -3.11 13.98
N GLU A 68 -13.54 -2.26 13.46
CA GLU A 68 -12.12 -2.25 13.81
C GLU A 68 -11.59 -0.83 13.98
N ASN A 69 -10.56 -0.67 14.83
CA ASN A 69 -9.80 0.57 14.85
C ASN A 69 -8.99 0.65 13.57
N TYR A 70 -9.16 1.76 12.83
CA TYR A 70 -8.45 2.01 11.58
C TYR A 70 -7.16 2.77 11.81
N ARG A 71 -7.18 3.76 12.74
CA ARG A 71 -6.02 4.48 13.27
C ARG A 71 -6.25 4.72 14.76
N LEU A 72 -5.19 4.64 15.52
CA LEU A 72 -5.20 4.98 16.95
C LEU A 72 -3.77 5.25 17.38
N TRP A 73 -3.36 6.50 17.34
CA TRP A 73 -1.98 6.86 17.66
C TRP A 73 -1.91 8.21 18.38
N ILE A 74 -0.81 8.37 19.13
CA ILE A 74 -0.36 9.64 19.69
C ILE A 74 1.02 9.97 19.13
N ARG A 75 1.24 11.25 18.84
CA ARG A 75 2.53 11.77 18.33
C ARG A 75 3.01 12.93 19.20
N TYR A 76 4.31 12.93 19.44
CA TYR A 76 5.04 14.06 20.01
C TYR A 76 6.03 14.59 19.00
N THR A 77 5.94 15.88 18.66
CA THR A 77 6.74 16.52 17.60
C THR A 77 7.65 17.57 18.18
N GLN A 78 8.92 17.54 17.80
CA GLN A 78 9.93 18.58 18.02
C GLN A 78 10.51 19.02 16.68
N PRO A 79 11.22 20.19 16.59
CA PRO A 79 11.79 20.64 15.33
C PRO A 79 12.77 19.67 14.67
N THR A 80 13.43 18.81 15.45
CA THR A 80 14.47 17.88 14.99
C THR A 80 14.01 16.41 14.93
N TYR A 81 12.90 16.08 15.60
CA TYR A 81 12.37 14.71 15.58
C TYR A 81 10.87 14.67 15.86
N ASP A 82 10.23 13.60 15.46
CA ASP A 82 8.93 13.20 15.98
C ASP A 82 8.92 11.75 16.44
N PHE A 83 8.10 11.48 17.45
CA PHE A 83 7.86 10.16 17.99
C PHE A 83 6.37 9.86 17.93
N ARG A 84 5.99 8.72 17.32
CA ARG A 84 4.60 8.28 17.21
C ARG A 84 4.48 6.85 17.70
N ILE A 85 3.44 6.59 18.51
CA ILE A 85 3.13 5.24 19.00
C ILE A 85 1.64 4.93 18.79
N GLY A 86 1.36 3.69 18.42
CA GLY A 86 0.00 3.18 18.22
C GLY A 86 -0.23 2.61 16.84
N LEU A 87 -1.52 2.43 16.47
CA LEU A 87 -1.96 1.92 15.19
C LEU A 87 -1.83 3.03 14.12
N GLN A 88 -0.84 2.93 13.26
CA GLN A 88 -0.46 3.97 12.31
C GLN A 88 -0.11 3.40 10.94
N LYS A 89 -0.19 4.23 9.91
CA LYS A 89 0.32 3.89 8.58
C LYS A 89 1.84 4.05 8.55
N ILE A 90 2.52 3.02 8.03
CA ILE A 90 3.92 3.07 7.64
C ILE A 90 3.98 2.70 6.15
N SER A 91 4.53 3.58 5.34
CA SER A 91 4.64 3.42 3.89
C SER A 91 5.89 4.09 3.41
N PHE A 92 6.59 3.46 2.49
CA PHE A 92 7.79 4.00 1.86
C PHE A 92 7.98 3.35 0.47
N GLY A 93 9.00 3.83 -0.26
CA GLY A 93 9.29 3.42 -1.62
C GLY A 93 8.89 4.47 -2.65
N SER A 94 9.41 4.32 -3.85
CA SER A 94 9.26 5.25 -4.97
C SER A 94 8.30 4.74 -6.05
N ALA A 95 8.07 3.43 -6.12
CA ALA A 95 7.18 2.81 -7.09
C ALA A 95 5.71 3.11 -6.79
N SER A 96 4.90 3.22 -7.84
CA SER A 96 3.50 3.61 -7.76
C SER A 96 2.57 2.40 -7.59
N LEU A 97 2.71 1.41 -8.43
CA LEU A 97 1.84 0.24 -8.52
C LEU A 97 2.56 -1.05 -8.12
N LEU A 98 3.70 -1.33 -8.75
CA LEU A 98 4.50 -2.54 -8.52
C LEU A 98 5.58 -2.22 -7.48
N ARG A 99 5.24 -2.32 -6.18
CA ARG A 99 6.00 -1.77 -5.06
C ARG A 99 6.74 -2.83 -4.24
N PRO A 100 8.03 -3.08 -4.47
CA PRO A 100 8.87 -3.99 -3.69
C PRO A 100 8.93 -3.69 -2.19
N LEU A 101 8.82 -2.40 -1.80
CA LEU A 101 8.88 -1.96 -0.41
C LEU A 101 7.51 -1.85 0.26
N ASN A 102 6.48 -2.44 -0.30
CA ASN A 102 5.14 -2.48 0.28
C ASN A 102 5.04 -3.51 1.41
N TRP A 103 5.83 -3.32 2.47
CA TRP A 103 5.91 -4.30 3.57
C TRP A 103 4.79 -4.15 4.61
N PHE A 104 4.26 -2.95 4.79
CA PHE A 104 3.32 -2.62 5.89
C PHE A 104 2.02 -2.03 5.40
N ASP A 105 1.94 -1.65 4.15
CA ASP A 105 0.73 -1.08 3.59
C ASP A 105 0.34 -1.80 2.28
N THR A 106 -0.94 -1.78 1.94
CA THR A 106 -1.46 -2.26 0.67
C THR A 106 -2.23 -1.16 0.00
N ILE A 107 -1.88 -0.85 -1.25
CA ILE A 107 -2.70 0.00 -2.10
C ILE A 107 -3.63 -0.93 -2.88
N ASP A 108 -4.93 -0.74 -2.70
CA ASP A 108 -5.96 -1.41 -3.47
C ASP A 108 -6.64 -0.38 -4.36
N PHE A 109 -6.38 -0.43 -5.66
CA PHE A 109 -6.94 0.49 -6.64
C PHE A 109 -8.41 0.20 -6.96
N ALA A 110 -8.87 -1.01 -6.64
CA ALA A 110 -10.27 -1.40 -6.77
C ALA A 110 -11.07 -1.11 -5.50
N SER A 111 -10.41 -0.69 -4.40
CA SER A 111 -11.11 -0.34 -3.18
C SER A 111 -11.81 1.01 -3.29
N THR A 112 -12.91 1.11 -2.60
CA THR A 112 -13.77 2.32 -2.57
C THR A 112 -13.02 3.53 -2.05
N THR A 113 -12.14 3.35 -1.10
CA THR A 113 -11.56 4.44 -0.31
C THR A 113 -10.06 4.63 -0.51
N GLY A 114 -9.39 3.72 -1.24
CA GLY A 114 -7.93 3.74 -1.42
C GLY A 114 -7.15 3.69 -0.10
N GLN A 115 -7.79 3.25 0.97
CA GLN A 115 -7.23 3.29 2.32
C GLN A 115 -6.48 1.99 2.63
N THR A 116 -5.37 2.13 3.34
CA THR A 116 -4.52 1.02 3.72
C THR A 116 -4.66 0.70 5.19
N SER A 117 -4.49 -0.57 5.55
CA SER A 117 -4.41 -1.01 6.95
C SER A 117 -3.29 -0.27 7.69
N GLY A 118 -3.43 -0.12 9.00
CA GLY A 118 -2.36 0.34 9.87
C GLY A 118 -1.62 -0.81 10.53
N VAL A 119 -0.43 -0.51 11.05
CA VAL A 119 0.34 -1.42 11.89
C VAL A 119 0.50 -0.84 13.29
N LYS A 120 0.49 -1.69 14.31
CA LYS A 120 0.79 -1.29 15.69
C LYS A 120 2.30 -1.10 15.81
N ALA A 121 2.73 0.14 15.95
CA ALA A 121 4.15 0.46 15.93
C ALA A 121 4.51 1.60 16.90
N ALA A 122 5.76 1.58 17.36
CA ALA A 122 6.46 2.76 17.84
C ALA A 122 7.41 3.22 16.75
N ARG A 123 7.34 4.49 16.35
CA ARG A 123 8.14 5.09 15.27
C ARG A 123 8.80 6.37 15.76
N LEU A 124 10.10 6.50 15.51
CA LEU A 124 10.90 7.68 15.77
C LEU A 124 11.50 8.18 14.44
N GLN A 125 11.30 9.46 14.11
CA GLN A 125 11.83 10.10 12.92
C GLN A 125 12.72 11.27 13.31
N PHE A 126 13.93 11.31 12.77
CA PHE A 126 14.87 12.40 12.93
C PHE A 126 15.00 13.18 11.62
N TYR A 127 14.79 14.48 11.69
CA TYR A 127 14.97 15.42 10.57
C TYR A 127 16.42 15.84 10.55
N LEU A 128 17.15 15.32 9.58
CA LEU A 128 18.58 15.58 9.40
C LEU A 128 18.82 16.83 8.55
N LEU A 129 20.08 17.22 8.41
CA LEU A 129 20.48 18.30 7.50
C LEU A 129 20.08 17.98 6.05
N ASN A 130 19.88 19.02 5.24
CA ASN A 130 19.51 18.93 3.81
C ASN A 130 18.18 18.16 3.57
N ASN A 131 17.21 18.28 4.49
CA ASN A 131 15.92 17.61 4.43
C ASN A 131 15.99 16.06 4.37
N SER A 132 17.12 15.48 4.77
CA SER A 132 17.25 14.03 4.91
C SER A 132 16.52 13.54 6.14
N LEU A 133 16.04 12.29 6.13
CA LEU A 133 15.21 11.72 7.17
C LEU A 133 15.77 10.36 7.61
N LEU A 134 15.92 10.17 8.92
CA LEU A 134 16.16 8.86 9.53
C LEU A 134 14.91 8.43 10.27
N SER A 135 14.32 7.33 9.87
CA SER A 135 13.16 6.71 10.53
C SER A 135 13.55 5.39 11.16
N LEU A 136 13.21 5.21 12.43
CA LEU A 136 13.36 3.94 13.16
C LEU A 136 11.97 3.50 13.62
N TRP A 137 11.68 2.21 13.55
CA TRP A 137 10.39 1.68 14.02
C TRP A 137 10.52 0.29 14.61
N CYS A 138 9.62 -0.03 15.54
CA CYS A 138 9.37 -1.39 15.99
C CYS A 138 7.86 -1.66 15.88
N ILE A 139 7.51 -2.81 15.32
CA ILE A 139 6.15 -3.27 15.06
C ILE A 139 5.83 -4.41 16.01
N ASP A 140 4.64 -4.41 16.58
CA ASP A 140 4.08 -5.49 17.38
C ASP A 140 3.09 -6.31 16.56
N ASP A 141 3.60 -7.41 15.98
CA ASP A 141 2.82 -8.41 15.24
C ASP A 141 3.24 -9.81 15.69
N ASN A 142 2.59 -10.32 16.74
CA ASN A 142 2.93 -11.55 17.48
C ASN A 142 4.32 -11.55 18.14
N GLN A 143 5.29 -10.94 17.52
CA GLN A 143 6.63 -10.68 18.05
C GLN A 143 7.06 -9.26 17.69
N ILE A 144 8.00 -8.69 18.45
CA ILE A 144 8.49 -7.34 18.20
C ILE A 144 9.55 -7.40 17.11
N SER A 145 9.23 -6.81 15.98
CA SER A 145 10.09 -6.70 14.80
C SER A 145 10.50 -5.26 14.58
N CYS A 146 11.78 -4.99 14.37
CA CYS A 146 12.31 -3.63 14.30
C CYS A 146 13.06 -3.36 13.00
N GLY A 147 13.05 -2.11 12.57
CA GLY A 147 13.73 -1.68 11.36
C GLY A 147 14.05 -0.20 11.34
N GLY A 148 14.67 0.22 10.25
CA GLY A 148 15.04 1.59 10.02
C GLY A 148 15.15 1.93 8.54
N ARG A 149 15.00 3.21 8.23
CA ARG A 149 15.12 3.77 6.90
C ARG A 149 15.85 5.11 6.94
N LEU A 150 16.82 5.25 6.07
CA LEU A 150 17.49 6.51 5.78
C LEU A 150 17.05 7.02 4.41
N GLU A 151 16.55 8.24 4.37
CA GLU A 151 16.17 8.94 3.14
C GLU A 151 17.11 10.12 2.96
N LEU A 152 17.75 10.18 1.80
CA LEU A 152 18.67 11.25 1.41
C LEU A 152 18.03 12.05 0.28
N LEU A 153 17.68 13.29 0.57
CA LEU A 153 17.10 14.21 -0.38
C LEU A 153 18.20 15.11 -0.95
N ASN A 154 18.40 15.10 -2.25
CA ASN A 154 19.37 15.96 -2.92
C ASN A 154 18.84 16.46 -4.28
N LYS A 155 19.61 17.31 -4.95
CA LYS A 155 19.21 17.93 -6.22
C LYS A 155 19.09 16.95 -7.39
N ILE A 156 19.72 15.79 -7.29
CA ILE A 156 19.68 14.75 -8.33
C ILE A 156 18.63 13.68 -8.07
N GLY A 157 17.87 13.79 -6.98
CA GLY A 157 16.79 12.87 -6.64
C GLY A 157 16.80 12.45 -5.18
N ASN A 158 15.84 11.58 -4.85
CA ASN A 158 15.62 11.03 -3.52
C ASN A 158 16.12 9.59 -3.50
N PHE A 159 16.96 9.27 -2.54
CA PHE A 159 17.51 7.94 -2.35
C PHE A 159 17.09 7.40 -0.98
N GLY A 160 16.61 6.17 -0.93
CA GLY A 160 16.18 5.50 0.30
C GLY A 160 16.89 4.17 0.50
N ILE A 161 17.33 3.90 1.74
CA ILE A 161 17.81 2.59 2.19
C ILE A 161 16.93 2.16 3.36
N THR A 162 16.42 0.95 3.31
CA THR A 162 15.54 0.38 4.33
C THR A 162 16.06 -0.97 4.78
N TYR A 163 16.04 -1.22 6.09
CA TYR A 163 16.31 -2.51 6.68
C TYR A 163 15.19 -2.86 7.68
N PHE A 164 14.76 -4.12 7.68
CA PHE A 164 13.79 -4.63 8.62
C PHE A 164 14.15 -6.05 9.05
N ASN A 165 14.19 -6.29 10.35
CA ASN A 165 14.32 -7.60 10.94
C ASN A 165 12.94 -8.04 11.42
N ASP A 166 12.36 -9.01 10.74
CA ASP A 166 11.04 -9.57 11.02
C ASP A 166 11.19 -10.85 11.83
N GLU A 167 10.84 -10.76 13.11
CA GLU A 167 10.92 -11.88 14.06
C GLU A 167 9.66 -12.76 14.07
N ASN A 168 8.66 -12.44 13.23
CA ASN A 168 7.44 -13.23 13.16
C ASN A 168 7.70 -14.62 12.59
N ASN A 169 7.54 -15.65 13.43
CA ASN A 169 7.79 -17.05 13.06
C ASN A 169 6.61 -17.70 12.30
N ASN A 170 5.47 -17.02 12.20
CA ASN A 170 4.33 -17.53 11.46
C ASN A 170 4.51 -17.27 9.96
N GLN A 171 3.90 -18.13 9.15
CA GLN A 171 3.79 -17.88 7.72
C GLN A 171 2.95 -16.61 7.47
N HIS A 172 3.49 -15.64 6.77
CA HIS A 172 2.82 -14.38 6.47
C HIS A 172 3.25 -13.81 5.13
N GLU A 173 2.44 -12.90 4.60
CA GLU A 173 2.74 -12.22 3.35
C GLU A 173 3.84 -11.19 3.56
N VAL A 174 4.96 -11.37 2.89
CA VAL A 174 6.09 -10.40 2.90
C VAL A 174 6.07 -9.46 1.69
N PHE A 175 5.38 -9.87 0.64
CA PHE A 175 5.20 -9.11 -0.58
C PHE A 175 3.74 -9.22 -1.04
N LYS A 176 3.15 -8.08 -1.35
CA LYS A 176 1.76 -8.02 -1.81
C LYS A 176 1.74 -7.44 -3.20
N VAL A 177 1.42 -8.30 -4.17
CA VAL A 177 1.13 -7.82 -5.52
C VAL A 177 -0.08 -6.88 -5.46
N PRO A 178 -0.07 -5.74 -6.15
CA PRO A 178 -1.22 -4.80 -6.13
C PRO A 178 -2.50 -5.52 -6.53
N ARG A 179 -3.50 -5.48 -5.66
CA ARG A 179 -4.79 -6.09 -5.93
C ARG A 179 -5.56 -5.22 -6.92
N ILE A 180 -5.48 -5.55 -8.18
CA ILE A 180 -6.46 -5.11 -9.19
C ILE A 180 -7.62 -6.11 -9.20
N ILE A 181 -7.39 -7.33 -8.68
CA ILE A 181 -8.34 -8.43 -8.65
C ILE A 181 -8.46 -8.95 -7.22
N GLU A 182 -9.66 -9.28 -6.79
CA GLU A 182 -9.98 -9.74 -5.43
C GLU A 182 -9.29 -11.05 -5.02
N ASN A 183 -8.79 -11.86 -5.96
CA ASN A 183 -8.28 -13.21 -5.73
C ASN A 183 -6.84 -13.44 -6.25
N GLN A 184 -5.98 -12.44 -6.23
CA GLN A 184 -4.58 -12.70 -6.58
C GLN A 184 -3.89 -13.59 -5.56
N PRO A 185 -3.06 -14.56 -6.01
CA PRO A 185 -2.30 -15.38 -5.10
C PRO A 185 -1.32 -14.53 -4.29
N SER A 186 -1.35 -14.68 -2.98
CA SER A 186 -0.32 -14.15 -2.09
C SER A 186 0.87 -15.10 -2.09
N LEU A 187 2.07 -14.55 -1.99
CA LEU A 187 3.28 -15.32 -1.77
C LEU A 187 3.62 -15.29 -0.26
N PRO A 188 3.13 -16.27 0.52
CA PRO A 188 3.45 -16.33 1.93
C PRO A 188 4.90 -16.75 2.11
N PHE A 189 5.66 -15.94 2.85
CA PHE A 189 7.03 -16.28 3.23
C PHE A 189 7.01 -17.00 4.58
N PRO A 190 7.75 -18.10 4.72
CA PRO A 190 7.69 -18.87 5.94
C PRO A 190 8.63 -18.30 7.03
N GLY A 191 8.06 -17.83 8.12
CA GLY A 191 8.77 -17.50 9.34
C GLY A 191 9.56 -16.19 9.33
N SER A 192 10.48 -16.08 10.31
CA SER A 192 11.30 -14.89 10.51
C SER A 192 12.25 -14.63 9.33
N ASN A 193 12.49 -13.36 9.02
CA ASN A 193 13.24 -12.97 7.85
C ASN A 193 13.91 -11.59 8.03
N HIS A 194 14.95 -11.35 7.25
CA HIS A 194 15.61 -10.06 7.12
C HIS A 194 15.25 -9.45 5.78
N ARG A 195 14.86 -8.18 5.76
CA ARG A 195 14.53 -7.46 4.54
C ARG A 195 15.47 -6.28 4.36
N ILE A 196 16.03 -6.16 3.17
CA ILE A 196 16.82 -5.01 2.75
C ILE A 196 16.13 -4.40 1.54
N GLY A 197 15.95 -3.10 1.54
CA GLY A 197 15.33 -2.37 0.44
C GLY A 197 16.13 -1.15 0.04
N LEU A 198 16.10 -0.86 -1.26
CA LEU A 198 16.70 0.32 -1.88
C LEU A 198 15.69 0.95 -2.81
N ASP A 199 15.60 2.27 -2.80
CA ASP A 199 14.80 3.00 -3.78
C ASP A 199 15.45 4.31 -4.14
N TYR A 200 15.12 4.77 -5.33
CA TYR A 200 15.56 6.05 -5.86
C TYR A 200 14.47 6.65 -6.75
N ARG A 201 14.25 7.96 -6.64
CA ARG A 201 13.36 8.70 -7.50
C ARG A 201 14.00 10.00 -7.98
N TYR A 202 13.95 10.21 -9.27
CA TYR A 202 14.30 11.44 -9.94
C TYR A 202 13.06 12.08 -10.54
N ASP A 203 12.81 13.34 -10.18
CA ASP A 203 11.70 14.15 -10.71
C ASP A 203 12.30 15.29 -11.55
N GLY A 204 12.29 15.10 -12.87
CA GLY A 204 12.74 16.06 -13.86
C GLY A 204 11.68 16.31 -14.92
N ILE A 205 12.09 16.41 -16.18
CA ILE A 205 11.15 16.44 -17.32
C ILE A 205 10.40 15.10 -17.39
N LEU A 206 11.11 14.01 -17.13
CA LEU A 206 10.55 12.68 -16.90
C LEU A 206 10.73 12.34 -15.43
N GLY A 207 9.71 11.79 -14.79
CA GLY A 207 9.86 11.09 -13.52
C GLY A 207 10.47 9.71 -13.79
N LEU A 208 11.53 9.35 -13.07
CA LEU A 208 12.18 8.04 -13.19
C LEU A 208 12.43 7.49 -11.79
N TRP A 209 12.20 6.20 -11.58
CA TRP A 209 12.48 5.54 -10.31
C TRP A 209 12.91 4.10 -10.49
N PHE A 210 13.61 3.64 -9.47
CA PHE A 210 13.75 2.22 -9.20
C PHE A 210 13.41 1.92 -7.73
N GLU A 211 12.95 0.71 -7.48
CA GLU A 211 12.68 0.21 -6.15
C GLU A 211 13.02 -1.28 -6.12
N GLY A 212 13.84 -1.70 -5.17
CA GLY A 212 14.25 -3.09 -5.05
C GLY A 212 14.26 -3.57 -3.61
N ALA A 213 13.98 -4.85 -3.40
CA ALA A 213 14.04 -5.49 -2.10
C ALA A 213 14.61 -6.91 -2.21
N SER A 214 15.35 -7.30 -1.17
CA SER A 214 15.78 -8.68 -0.94
C SER A 214 15.27 -9.11 0.43
N ILE A 215 14.59 -10.25 0.48
CA ILE A 215 14.01 -10.86 1.67
C ILE A 215 14.66 -12.21 1.87
N MET A 216 15.32 -12.40 3.00
CA MET A 216 16.10 -13.60 3.31
C MET A 216 15.54 -14.27 4.55
N SER A 217 15.27 -15.57 4.48
CA SER A 217 14.82 -16.37 5.62
C SER A 217 15.90 -16.45 6.69
N SER A 218 15.49 -16.31 7.95
CA SER A 218 16.35 -16.55 9.12
C SER A 218 16.41 -18.04 9.50
N THR A 219 15.47 -18.85 9.02
CA THR A 219 15.34 -20.28 9.35
C THR A 219 15.90 -21.16 8.24
N LYS A 220 16.81 -22.09 8.60
CA LYS A 220 17.55 -22.95 7.65
C LYS A 220 16.75 -24.11 7.04
N ASN A 221 15.51 -24.36 7.45
CA ASN A 221 14.77 -25.59 7.11
C ASN A 221 13.55 -25.32 6.23
N ILE A 222 13.60 -24.34 5.33
CA ILE A 222 12.43 -23.89 4.59
C ILE A 222 12.71 -23.89 3.10
N ASN A 223 11.74 -24.37 2.31
CA ASN A 223 11.82 -24.48 0.85
C ASN A 223 11.94 -23.13 0.11
N MET A 224 11.88 -22.00 0.80
CA MET A 224 12.05 -20.68 0.22
C MET A 224 13.04 -19.87 1.07
N ASN A 225 14.27 -19.73 0.60
CA ASN A 225 15.33 -19.08 1.37
C ASN A 225 15.48 -17.60 1.06
N ARG A 226 15.19 -17.20 -0.18
CA ARG A 226 15.38 -15.83 -0.62
C ARG A 226 14.33 -15.42 -1.66
N PHE A 227 13.87 -14.19 -1.54
CA PHE A 227 13.02 -13.52 -2.50
C PHE A 227 13.64 -12.17 -2.86
N ASP A 228 13.99 -12.01 -4.13
CA ASP A 228 14.52 -10.76 -4.67
C ASP A 228 13.49 -10.13 -5.62
N VAL A 229 13.28 -8.84 -5.51
CA VAL A 229 12.36 -8.10 -6.37
C VAL A 229 12.92 -6.74 -6.75
N LEU A 230 12.75 -6.34 -8.00
CA LEU A 230 13.20 -5.07 -8.54
C LEU A 230 12.12 -4.49 -9.46
N THR A 231 11.77 -3.23 -9.25
CA THR A 231 10.88 -2.46 -10.13
C THR A 231 11.64 -1.28 -10.71
N LEU A 232 11.50 -1.07 -12.00
CA LEU A 232 11.92 0.12 -12.72
C LEU A 232 10.67 0.82 -13.26
N GLY A 233 10.60 2.12 -13.17
CA GLY A 233 9.45 2.87 -13.65
C GLY A 233 9.79 4.28 -14.09
N GLY A 234 8.81 4.86 -14.79
CA GLY A 234 8.86 6.25 -15.21
C GLY A 234 7.48 6.79 -15.51
N ASP A 235 7.35 8.11 -15.40
CA ASP A 235 6.13 8.84 -15.74
C ASP A 235 6.42 10.09 -16.57
N TYR A 236 5.41 10.49 -17.33
CA TYR A 236 5.39 11.73 -18.08
C TYR A 236 3.97 12.26 -18.22
N THR A 237 3.81 13.57 -18.06
CA THR A 237 2.53 14.23 -18.32
C THR A 237 2.59 14.94 -19.66
N PHE A 238 1.78 14.46 -20.61
CA PHE A 238 1.60 15.08 -21.91
C PHE A 238 0.65 16.27 -21.83
N ASP A 239 0.94 17.32 -22.53
CA ASP A 239 0.04 18.47 -22.69
C ASP A 239 -1.05 18.18 -23.74
N ILE A 240 -1.85 17.14 -23.45
CA ILE A 240 -2.99 16.68 -24.26
C ILE A 240 -4.21 16.68 -23.36
N PHE A 241 -5.36 17.12 -23.86
CA PHE A 241 -6.57 17.36 -23.07
C PHE A 241 -6.33 18.37 -21.93
N ASN A 242 -6.49 17.96 -20.68
CA ASN A 242 -6.19 18.74 -19.48
C ASN A 242 -4.96 18.17 -18.74
N GLY A 243 -4.04 17.54 -19.46
CA GLY A 243 -2.87 16.82 -18.95
C GLY A 243 -3.12 15.32 -18.91
N LEU A 244 -2.48 14.56 -19.82
CA LEU A 244 -2.50 13.11 -19.83
C LEU A 244 -1.25 12.58 -19.12
N LEU A 245 -1.40 12.07 -17.91
CA LEU A 245 -0.35 11.35 -17.21
C LEU A 245 -0.24 9.93 -17.74
N LEU A 246 0.94 9.54 -18.21
CA LEU A 246 1.31 8.15 -18.47
C LEU A 246 2.40 7.74 -17.50
N SER A 247 2.19 6.62 -16.80
CA SER A 247 3.18 5.99 -15.92
C SER A 247 3.31 4.52 -16.28
N SER A 248 4.53 4.02 -16.36
CA SER A 248 4.80 2.62 -16.64
C SER A 248 5.85 2.07 -15.67
N GLU A 249 5.63 0.84 -15.24
CA GLU A 249 6.55 0.12 -14.37
C GLU A 249 6.77 -1.28 -14.92
N SER A 250 7.97 -1.80 -14.72
CA SER A 250 8.30 -3.20 -14.97
C SER A 250 8.98 -3.78 -13.74
N MET A 251 8.43 -4.85 -13.22
CA MET A 251 8.90 -5.55 -12.03
C MET A 251 9.39 -6.94 -12.41
N TYR A 252 10.57 -7.26 -11.94
CA TYR A 252 11.13 -8.59 -11.98
C TYR A 252 11.27 -9.12 -10.56
N PHE A 253 10.86 -10.36 -10.31
CA PHE A 253 11.13 -11.02 -9.06
C PHE A 253 11.67 -12.44 -9.26
N SER A 254 12.44 -12.89 -8.28
CA SER A 254 13.08 -14.20 -8.23
C SER A 254 12.88 -14.82 -6.84
N ILE A 255 12.40 -16.05 -6.81
CA ILE A 255 12.30 -16.87 -5.61
C ILE A 255 13.36 -17.94 -5.70
N ILE A 256 14.20 -18.05 -4.68
CA ILE A 256 15.30 -19.01 -4.62
C ILE A 256 15.04 -19.96 -3.46
N SER A 257 15.05 -21.26 -3.75
CA SER A 257 15.05 -22.36 -2.79
C SER A 257 16.42 -23.01 -2.79
N GLU A 258 17.06 -23.11 -1.63
CA GLU A 258 18.29 -23.89 -1.44
C GLU A 258 17.92 -25.29 -0.91
N GLU A 259 18.78 -26.29 -1.14
CA GLU A 259 18.58 -27.68 -0.68
C GLU A 259 18.33 -27.74 0.82
N SER A 260 17.30 -28.45 1.25
CA SER A 260 17.14 -28.84 2.64
C SER A 260 18.22 -29.89 3.01
N THR A 261 18.98 -29.64 4.04
CA THR A 261 20.15 -30.40 4.46
C THR A 261 19.84 -31.77 5.08
N GLU A 262 18.59 -32.23 5.14
CA GLU A 262 18.25 -33.55 5.70
C GLU A 262 17.20 -34.28 4.86
N GLY A 263 17.62 -35.11 3.94
CA GLY A 263 16.91 -36.35 3.57
C GLY A 263 15.79 -36.29 2.56
N THR A 264 15.54 -35.15 1.90
CA THR A 264 14.67 -35.09 0.72
C THR A 264 15.46 -34.64 -0.50
N ASP A 265 15.42 -35.45 -1.56
CA ASP A 265 16.09 -35.21 -2.86
C ASP A 265 15.46 -34.06 -3.65
N GLU A 266 15.07 -32.96 -3.01
CA GLU A 266 14.54 -31.79 -3.69
C GLU A 266 15.71 -30.91 -4.15
N ASN A 267 15.96 -30.91 -5.44
CA ASN A 267 16.94 -30.02 -6.07
C ASN A 267 16.58 -28.54 -5.83
N PRO A 268 17.56 -27.66 -5.67
CA PRO A 268 17.30 -26.22 -5.59
C PRO A 268 16.53 -25.77 -6.84
N TRP A 269 15.50 -24.95 -6.64
CA TRP A 269 14.73 -24.42 -7.74
C TRP A 269 14.69 -22.88 -7.69
N ILE A 270 14.60 -22.28 -8.86
CA ILE A 270 14.47 -20.84 -9.02
C ILE A 270 13.22 -20.57 -9.84
N LEU A 271 12.35 -19.73 -9.31
CA LEU A 271 11.19 -19.21 -10.03
C LEU A 271 11.41 -17.71 -10.30
N ASN A 272 11.35 -17.37 -11.56
CA ASN A 272 11.46 -15.98 -12.02
C ASN A 272 10.15 -15.56 -12.66
N GLN A 273 9.75 -14.31 -12.43
CA GLN A 273 8.57 -13.75 -13.06
C GLN A 273 8.77 -12.27 -13.38
N THR A 274 8.24 -11.85 -14.53
CA THR A 274 8.26 -10.46 -14.98
C THR A 274 6.83 -9.96 -15.13
N THR A 275 6.54 -8.81 -14.54
CA THR A 275 5.24 -8.15 -14.62
C THR A 275 5.45 -6.70 -15.03
N SER A 276 4.66 -6.21 -15.97
CA SER A 276 4.69 -4.80 -16.37
C SER A 276 3.33 -4.15 -16.15
N SER A 277 3.34 -2.87 -15.81
CA SER A 277 2.13 -2.08 -15.63
C SER A 277 2.15 -0.79 -16.44
N LEU A 278 0.96 -0.35 -16.82
CA LEU A 278 0.70 0.93 -17.46
C LEU A 278 -0.46 1.61 -16.73
N ILE A 279 -0.26 2.85 -16.36
CA ILE A 279 -1.30 3.73 -15.83
C ILE A 279 -1.44 4.91 -16.78
N ALA A 280 -2.65 5.18 -17.24
CA ALA A 280 -2.99 6.39 -17.98
C ALA A 280 -4.11 7.10 -17.24
N SER A 281 -3.93 8.39 -16.92
CA SER A 281 -4.92 9.18 -16.18
C SER A 281 -5.04 10.58 -16.77
N THR A 282 -6.27 11.06 -16.91
CA THR A 282 -6.55 12.42 -17.41
C THR A 282 -7.81 13.00 -16.77
N PRO A 283 -7.77 14.27 -16.30
CA PRO A 283 -8.95 14.96 -15.86
C PRO A 283 -9.82 15.38 -17.07
N ILE A 284 -11.13 15.21 -16.96
CA ILE A 284 -12.11 15.65 -17.96
C ILE A 284 -12.99 16.74 -17.36
N GLY A 285 -12.72 17.98 -17.77
CA GLY A 285 -13.32 19.15 -17.15
C GLY A 285 -12.87 19.33 -15.69
N MET A 286 -13.76 19.86 -14.83
CA MET A 286 -13.43 20.21 -13.45
C MET A 286 -13.74 19.10 -12.43
N LEU A 287 -14.67 18.20 -12.77
CA LEU A 287 -15.24 17.26 -11.80
C LEU A 287 -14.90 15.80 -12.11
N ASN A 288 -14.50 15.50 -13.33
CA ASN A 288 -14.32 14.13 -13.76
C ASN A 288 -12.85 13.79 -13.95
N ASP A 289 -12.51 12.55 -13.66
CA ASP A 289 -11.22 11.92 -13.88
C ASP A 289 -11.42 10.54 -14.49
N ILE A 290 -10.66 10.21 -15.52
CA ILE A 290 -10.59 8.86 -16.08
C ILE A 290 -9.20 8.29 -15.84
N MET A 291 -9.15 7.07 -15.36
CA MET A 291 -7.91 6.33 -15.16
C MET A 291 -8.04 4.92 -15.75
N LEU A 292 -7.04 4.53 -16.52
CA LEU A 292 -6.81 3.17 -16.99
C LEU A 292 -5.58 2.62 -16.28
N ILE A 293 -5.70 1.43 -15.70
CA ILE A 293 -4.58 0.64 -15.21
C ILE A 293 -4.57 -0.67 -15.99
N SER A 294 -3.43 -1.07 -16.50
CA SER A 294 -3.24 -2.38 -17.12
C SER A 294 -1.99 -3.04 -16.54
N ILE A 295 -2.10 -4.31 -16.17
CA ILE A 295 -0.98 -5.13 -15.70
C ILE A 295 -0.87 -6.33 -16.61
N LYS A 296 0.34 -6.63 -17.05
CA LYS A 296 0.68 -7.80 -17.85
C LYS A 296 1.69 -8.67 -17.14
N ASP A 297 1.33 -9.92 -16.98
CA ASP A 297 2.24 -11.00 -16.62
C ASP A 297 2.83 -11.58 -17.91
N TRP A 298 4.16 -11.61 -18.00
CA TRP A 298 4.84 -12.05 -19.24
C TRP A 298 5.02 -13.56 -19.31
N GLU A 299 5.02 -14.26 -18.18
CA GLU A 299 5.15 -15.72 -18.12
C GLU A 299 3.82 -16.42 -18.44
N THR A 300 2.76 -16.03 -17.77
CA THR A 300 1.40 -16.57 -18.03
C THR A 300 0.76 -15.95 -19.25
N LYS A 301 1.24 -14.78 -19.71
CA LYS A 301 0.66 -13.92 -20.76
C LYS A 301 -0.69 -13.32 -20.41
N ASP A 302 -1.09 -13.41 -19.15
CA ASP A 302 -2.31 -12.82 -18.64
C ASP A 302 -2.23 -11.30 -18.61
N SER A 303 -3.36 -10.66 -18.87
CA SER A 303 -3.48 -9.21 -18.80
C SER A 303 -4.72 -8.83 -18.00
N TYR A 304 -4.53 -7.97 -17.03
CA TYR A 304 -5.56 -7.43 -16.16
C TYR A 304 -5.71 -5.94 -16.45
N SER A 305 -6.93 -5.47 -16.61
CA SER A 305 -7.18 -4.06 -16.88
C SER A 305 -8.31 -3.54 -15.99
N LEU A 306 -8.11 -2.33 -15.47
CA LEU A 306 -9.07 -1.61 -14.66
C LEU A 306 -9.30 -0.23 -15.30
N ILE A 307 -10.55 0.09 -15.59
CA ILE A 307 -10.97 1.41 -16.04
C ILE A 307 -11.79 2.04 -14.93
N ARG A 308 -11.39 3.21 -14.48
CA ARG A 308 -12.11 3.99 -13.47
C ARG A 308 -12.55 5.33 -14.04
N TRP A 309 -13.81 5.64 -13.89
CA TRP A 309 -14.36 6.97 -14.06
C TRP A 309 -14.78 7.49 -12.70
N ALA A 310 -14.22 8.61 -12.27
CA ALA A 310 -14.55 9.28 -11.03
C ALA A 310 -15.19 10.64 -11.32
N THR A 311 -16.29 10.95 -10.63
CA THR A 311 -16.90 12.29 -10.61
C THR A 311 -16.88 12.78 -9.17
N ASN A 312 -16.22 13.92 -8.93
CA ASN A 312 -15.99 14.46 -7.60
C ASN A 312 -16.74 15.78 -7.44
N PHE A 313 -17.67 15.82 -6.48
CA PHE A 313 -18.32 17.01 -5.96
C PHE A 313 -17.71 17.38 -4.61
N ASP A 314 -18.12 18.49 -4.00
CA ASP A 314 -17.55 18.96 -2.73
C ASP A 314 -17.56 17.91 -1.61
N TYR A 315 -18.68 17.20 -1.44
CA TYR A 315 -18.86 16.20 -0.39
C TYR A 315 -19.15 14.79 -0.94
N LEU A 316 -19.49 14.67 -2.21
CA LEU A 316 -19.91 13.41 -2.84
C LEU A 316 -18.99 13.05 -3.98
N SER A 317 -18.51 11.81 -4.00
CA SER A 317 -17.81 11.24 -5.15
C SER A 317 -18.56 10.01 -5.67
N ILE A 318 -18.63 9.89 -6.98
CA ILE A 318 -19.21 8.73 -7.68
C ILE A 318 -18.12 8.12 -8.50
N ASN A 319 -17.83 6.84 -8.28
CA ASN A 319 -16.83 6.10 -9.04
C ASN A 319 -17.46 4.89 -9.72
N CYS A 320 -17.20 4.76 -11.01
CA CYS A 320 -17.52 3.58 -11.79
C CYS A 320 -16.22 2.87 -12.14
N LEU A 321 -16.11 1.58 -11.84
CA LEU A 321 -14.96 0.75 -12.15
C LEU A 321 -15.40 -0.42 -13.01
N LEU A 322 -14.64 -0.67 -14.08
CA LEU A 322 -14.75 -1.85 -14.92
C LEU A 322 -13.43 -2.61 -14.85
N SER A 323 -13.49 -3.84 -14.35
CA SER A 323 -12.34 -4.75 -14.32
C SER A 323 -12.49 -5.80 -15.40
N ILE A 324 -11.48 -5.92 -16.25
CA ILE A 324 -11.39 -6.90 -17.33
C ILE A 324 -10.26 -7.86 -16.97
N ASN A 325 -10.60 -9.12 -16.85
CA ASN A 325 -9.73 -10.13 -16.26
C ASN A 325 -9.50 -11.30 -17.23
N PRO A 326 -8.32 -11.96 -17.18
CA PRO A 326 -8.10 -13.20 -17.94
C PRO A 326 -8.90 -14.36 -17.34
N SER A 327 -9.30 -15.33 -18.18
CA SER A 327 -9.95 -16.55 -17.73
C SER A 327 -9.02 -17.34 -16.77
N PRO A 328 -9.51 -17.93 -15.65
CA PRO A 328 -10.92 -18.12 -15.30
C PRO A 328 -11.56 -16.99 -14.46
N VAL A 329 -10.85 -15.90 -14.19
CA VAL A 329 -11.37 -14.78 -13.39
C VAL A 329 -12.42 -14.04 -14.21
N GLN A 330 -13.55 -13.72 -13.59
CA GLN A 330 -14.65 -13.04 -14.27
C GLN A 330 -14.45 -11.53 -14.31
N ASP A 331 -15.00 -10.89 -15.34
CA ASP A 331 -15.08 -9.43 -15.40
C ASP A 331 -16.05 -8.91 -14.35
N SER A 332 -15.78 -7.71 -13.85
CA SER A 332 -16.64 -7.09 -12.85
C SER A 332 -16.88 -5.61 -13.11
N PHE A 333 -18.06 -5.16 -12.73
CA PHE A 333 -18.42 -3.74 -12.72
C PHE A 333 -18.77 -3.33 -11.30
N LYS A 334 -18.15 -2.25 -10.83
CA LYS A 334 -18.34 -1.70 -9.49
C LYS A 334 -18.82 -0.25 -9.57
N LEU A 335 -19.88 0.06 -8.84
CA LEU A 335 -20.36 1.43 -8.63
C LEU A 335 -20.17 1.80 -7.17
N MET A 336 -19.50 2.91 -6.92
CA MET A 336 -19.20 3.39 -5.58
C MET A 336 -19.72 4.81 -5.39
N LEU A 337 -20.45 5.02 -4.30
CA LEU A 337 -20.89 6.33 -3.83
C LEU A 337 -20.15 6.65 -2.53
N ILE A 338 -19.42 7.75 -2.48
CA ILE A 338 -18.60 8.14 -1.33
C ILE A 338 -19.05 9.53 -0.88
N TYR A 339 -19.42 9.64 0.41
CA TYR A 339 -19.77 10.91 1.04
C TYR A 339 -18.76 11.24 2.14
N ASN A 340 -18.18 12.45 2.04
CA ASN A 340 -17.21 12.98 3.00
C ASN A 340 -17.85 14.13 3.78
N HIS A 341 -17.64 14.18 5.09
CA HIS A 341 -18.16 15.25 5.95
C HIS A 341 -17.15 15.71 7.01
#